data_0684d74c7a703afa88f568d94ef735bb
#
_entry.id   0684d74c7a703afa88f568d94ef735bb
#
_cell.length_a   1.000
_cell.length_b   1.000
_cell.length_c   1.000
_cell.angle_alpha   90.00
_cell.angle_beta   90.00
_cell.angle_gamma   90.00
#
_symmetry.space_group_name_H-M   'P 1'
#
loop_
_entity.id
_entity.type
_entity.pdbx_description
1 polymer ?
#
loop_
_entity_poly.entity_id
_entity_poly.type
_entity_poly.pdbx_seq_one_letter_code
_entity_poly.pdbx_strand_id
1 'polypeptide(L)'
;MVKYISILGSTGSIGTSALDVVSAHPEHFKIVGLTANYNIDLLEQQIKTFQPRIVSVATKDLADKLRTRISANTKITHGTDGLIAVATHPDSNLVLSSVVGVSGLLPTIEALKAKKDIAIANKETLVAAGHIVTELAQQNGCRLIPVDSEHSAIFQCLNGENNKEIEKLIVTASGGAFRDKTREEMQTLQAKDALKHPNWLMGAKLTIDSATLMNKGFEVMEARWLFDIPYEKIDVMIHKESIIHSLVEFIDGSVMAQLGAPDMRMPIQYAFHYPTRLPSSYEKLNLLEIGSLHFEKPDLEKFPCLQYAYECGKIGGTTPAVLNAANEIANALYLKNEIAFFDIEKTIYKTVEAHHNVIDPSLDAILEADQWARQYANELLIKKS
;
A
#
# COMPACT_ATOMS: atom_id res chain seq x y z
N MET A 1 6.09 25.42 9.25
CA MET A 1 4.63 25.57 8.95
C MET A 1 3.95 24.30 9.40
N VAL A 2 2.84 24.41 10.14
CA VAL A 2 2.07 23.21 10.60
C VAL A 2 1.37 22.57 9.42
N LYS A 3 1.49 21.26 9.27
CA LYS A 3 0.72 20.48 8.28
C LYS A 3 -0.56 19.93 8.92
N TYR A 4 -1.65 20.09 8.20
CA TYR A 4 -2.98 19.61 8.57
C TYR A 4 -3.30 18.35 7.78
N ILE A 5 -3.52 17.24 8.47
CA ILE A 5 -3.52 15.90 7.89
C ILE A 5 -4.89 15.23 8.07
N SER A 6 -5.41 14.65 6.99
CA SER A 6 -6.49 13.66 7.04
C SER A 6 -5.93 12.26 6.85
N ILE A 7 -6.35 11.30 7.69
CA ILE A 7 -5.89 9.90 7.63
C ILE A 7 -7.07 9.00 7.25
N LEU A 8 -6.97 8.39 6.09
CA LEU A 8 -7.90 7.36 5.65
C LEU A 8 -7.39 5.99 6.17
N GLY A 9 -8.15 5.37 7.08
CA GLY A 9 -7.75 4.11 7.71
C GLY A 9 -6.93 4.28 8.99
N SER A 10 -7.30 5.22 9.86
CA SER A 10 -6.55 5.58 11.09
C SER A 10 -6.42 4.46 12.13
N THR A 11 -7.29 3.46 12.09
CA THR A 11 -7.26 2.32 13.02
C THR A 11 -6.48 1.11 12.49
N GLY A 12 -5.96 1.19 11.27
CA GLY A 12 -5.06 0.19 10.69
C GLY A 12 -3.61 0.37 11.15
N SER A 13 -2.73 -0.55 10.76
CA SER A 13 -1.30 -0.52 11.13
C SER A 13 -0.61 0.79 10.72
N ILE A 14 -0.78 1.22 9.46
CA ILE A 14 -0.21 2.48 8.97
C ILE A 14 -0.83 3.70 9.66
N GLY A 15 -2.17 3.68 9.85
CA GLY A 15 -2.88 4.78 10.49
C GLY A 15 -2.47 4.99 11.95
N THR A 16 -2.29 3.91 12.73
CA THR A 16 -1.81 3.99 14.12
C THR A 16 -0.36 4.47 14.17
N SER A 17 0.53 3.95 13.31
CA SER A 17 1.91 4.44 13.19
C SER A 17 1.97 5.93 12.79
N ALA A 18 1.05 6.38 11.94
CA ALA A 18 0.95 7.79 11.55
C ALA A 18 0.54 8.67 12.73
N LEU A 19 -0.39 8.21 13.55
CA LEU A 19 -0.79 8.94 14.77
C LEU A 19 0.31 8.96 15.82
N ASP A 20 1.16 7.93 15.92
CA ASP A 20 2.37 7.95 16.76
C ASP A 20 3.34 9.04 16.27
N VAL A 21 3.56 9.15 14.95
CA VAL A 21 4.39 10.23 14.37
C VAL A 21 3.82 11.60 14.68
N VAL A 22 2.50 11.80 14.56
CA VAL A 22 1.84 13.07 14.90
C VAL A 22 1.98 13.38 16.37
N SER A 23 1.86 12.39 17.25
CA SER A 23 2.02 12.55 18.70
C SER A 23 3.44 12.93 19.10
N ALA A 24 4.44 12.44 18.38
CA ALA A 24 5.85 12.75 18.61
C ALA A 24 6.23 14.18 18.17
N HIS A 25 5.45 14.80 17.26
CA HIS A 25 5.75 16.11 16.67
C HIS A 25 4.51 17.02 16.61
N PRO A 26 3.85 17.31 17.74
CA PRO A 26 2.58 18.07 17.79
C PRO A 26 2.71 19.51 17.30
N GLU A 27 3.93 20.07 17.31
CA GLU A 27 4.25 21.40 16.78
C GLU A 27 4.30 21.43 15.24
N HIS A 28 4.47 20.29 14.59
CA HIS A 28 4.55 20.17 13.13
C HIS A 28 3.27 19.65 12.49
N PHE A 29 2.47 18.84 13.20
CA PHE A 29 1.33 18.14 12.63
C PHE A 29 0.04 18.32 13.42
N LYS A 30 -1.08 18.43 12.72
CA LYS A 30 -2.43 18.41 13.29
C LYS A 30 -3.36 17.55 12.48
N ILE A 31 -4.18 16.78 13.17
CA ILE A 31 -5.19 15.92 12.55
C ILE A 31 -6.45 16.74 12.27
N VAL A 32 -6.92 16.68 11.03
CA VAL A 32 -8.18 17.28 10.57
C VAL A 32 -9.28 16.24 10.47
N GLY A 33 -8.96 15.07 9.90
CA GLY A 33 -9.92 14.03 9.65
C GLY A 33 -9.36 12.62 9.88
N LEU A 34 -10.22 11.72 10.37
CA LEU A 34 -9.88 10.31 10.59
C LEU A 34 -10.97 9.41 10.01
N THR A 35 -10.57 8.26 9.48
CA THR A 35 -11.55 7.25 9.08
C THR A 35 -11.22 5.88 9.67
N ALA A 36 -12.24 5.13 10.01
CA ALA A 36 -12.14 3.72 10.41
C ALA A 36 -13.20 2.89 9.68
N ASN A 37 -12.95 1.60 9.50
CA ASN A 37 -13.95 0.70 8.96
C ASN A 37 -14.94 0.29 10.07
N TYR A 38 -14.58 -0.68 10.90
CA TYR A 38 -15.46 -1.22 11.96
C TYR A 38 -14.97 -0.92 13.38
N ASN A 39 -13.69 -0.56 13.55
CA ASN A 39 -13.11 -0.36 14.88
C ASN A 39 -13.43 1.03 15.46
N ILE A 40 -14.69 1.21 15.87
CA ILE A 40 -15.14 2.48 16.46
C ILE A 40 -14.59 2.70 17.87
N ASP A 41 -14.17 1.66 18.58
CA ASP A 41 -13.62 1.78 19.93
C ASP A 41 -12.24 2.46 19.91
N LEU A 42 -11.38 2.04 19.00
CA LEU A 42 -10.09 2.71 18.79
C LEU A 42 -10.29 4.11 18.17
N LEU A 43 -11.23 4.26 17.23
CA LEU A 43 -11.52 5.59 16.65
C LEU A 43 -12.01 6.58 17.71
N GLU A 44 -12.84 6.16 18.67
CA GLU A 44 -13.27 7.00 19.81
C GLU A 44 -12.07 7.50 20.62
N GLN A 45 -11.09 6.62 20.92
CA GLN A 45 -9.86 7.01 21.61
C GLN A 45 -9.05 8.03 20.80
N GLN A 46 -8.91 7.80 19.50
CA GLN A 46 -8.24 8.71 18.57
C GLN A 46 -8.94 10.07 18.50
N ILE A 47 -10.27 10.11 18.50
CA ILE A 47 -11.05 11.36 18.52
C ILE A 47 -10.77 12.14 19.81
N LYS A 48 -10.76 11.48 20.96
CA LYS A 48 -10.47 12.14 22.26
C LYS A 48 -9.07 12.73 22.30
N THR A 49 -8.08 12.05 21.72
CA THR A 49 -6.67 12.47 21.73
C THR A 49 -6.40 13.58 20.71
N PHE A 50 -6.84 13.41 19.47
CA PHE A 50 -6.45 14.27 18.35
C PHE A 50 -7.49 15.33 17.97
N GLN A 51 -8.71 15.23 18.49
CA GLN A 51 -9.82 16.18 18.29
C GLN A 51 -10.05 16.56 16.82
N PRO A 52 -10.22 15.55 15.90
CA PRO A 52 -10.43 15.83 14.49
C PRO A 52 -11.75 16.59 14.25
N ARG A 53 -11.81 17.38 13.17
CA ARG A 53 -13.03 18.09 12.77
C ARG A 53 -14.08 17.19 12.16
N ILE A 54 -13.62 16.13 11.48
CA ILE A 54 -14.48 15.17 10.76
C ILE A 54 -13.95 13.74 10.92
N VAL A 55 -14.88 12.80 11.07
CA VAL A 55 -14.56 11.38 11.02
C VAL A 55 -15.55 10.62 10.16
N SER A 56 -15.12 9.47 9.63
CA SER A 56 -15.98 8.56 8.89
C SER A 56 -15.81 7.12 9.34
N VAL A 57 -16.91 6.36 9.30
CA VAL A 57 -16.96 4.92 9.57
C VAL A 57 -17.67 4.17 8.44
N ALA A 58 -17.59 2.83 8.41
CA ALA A 58 -18.11 2.05 7.30
C ALA A 58 -19.62 2.21 7.07
N THR A 59 -20.44 2.22 8.13
CA THR A 59 -21.89 2.17 8.02
C THR A 59 -22.58 3.26 8.84
N LYS A 60 -23.82 3.55 8.46
CA LYS A 60 -24.68 4.48 9.21
C LYS A 60 -24.87 4.04 10.67
N ASP A 61 -25.07 2.75 10.90
CA ASP A 61 -25.28 2.21 12.27
C ASP A 61 -24.05 2.45 13.16
N LEU A 62 -22.85 2.31 12.61
CA LEU A 62 -21.61 2.62 13.34
C LEU A 62 -21.47 4.12 13.61
N ALA A 63 -21.86 4.96 12.65
CA ALA A 63 -21.87 6.41 12.82
C ALA A 63 -22.85 6.83 13.92
N ASP A 64 -24.05 6.25 13.95
CA ASP A 64 -25.06 6.52 14.97
C ASP A 64 -24.58 6.07 16.36
N LYS A 65 -23.97 4.89 16.48
CA LYS A 65 -23.33 4.42 17.72
C LYS A 65 -22.23 5.36 18.18
N LEU A 66 -21.36 5.81 17.27
CA LEU A 66 -20.24 6.70 17.62
C LEU A 66 -20.75 8.07 18.10
N ARG A 67 -21.85 8.61 17.54
CA ARG A 67 -22.45 9.88 17.98
C ARG A 67 -22.86 9.89 19.44
N THR A 68 -23.25 8.76 20.00
CA THR A 68 -23.64 8.65 21.41
C THR A 68 -22.44 8.63 22.37
N ARG A 69 -21.21 8.48 21.84
CA ARG A 69 -19.98 8.29 22.63
C ARG A 69 -19.05 9.49 22.66
N ILE A 70 -19.19 10.39 21.68
CA ILE A 70 -18.27 11.53 21.52
C ILE A 70 -18.99 12.87 21.66
N SER A 71 -18.20 13.94 21.89
CA SER A 71 -18.72 15.31 21.95
C SER A 71 -19.22 15.82 20.59
N ALA A 72 -20.12 16.78 20.58
CA ALA A 72 -20.76 17.33 19.39
C ALA A 72 -19.82 18.09 18.42
N ASN A 73 -18.55 18.28 18.77
CA ASN A 73 -17.64 19.12 17.98
C ASN A 73 -17.02 18.41 16.76
N THR A 74 -17.14 17.09 16.66
CA THR A 74 -16.62 16.30 15.54
C THR A 74 -17.76 15.89 14.62
N LYS A 75 -17.69 16.27 13.33
CA LYS A 75 -18.64 15.83 12.32
C LYS A 75 -18.45 14.34 12.05
N ILE A 76 -19.53 13.52 12.11
CA ILE A 76 -19.48 12.08 11.84
C ILE A 76 -20.18 11.80 10.53
N THR A 77 -19.50 11.10 9.64
CA THR A 77 -19.97 10.63 8.33
C THR A 77 -19.80 9.12 8.21
N HIS A 78 -20.25 8.52 7.11
CA HIS A 78 -20.12 7.09 6.87
C HIS A 78 -20.06 6.74 5.38
N GLY A 79 -19.60 5.53 5.06
CA GLY A 79 -19.55 4.99 3.70
C GLY A 79 -18.54 5.70 2.80
N THR A 80 -18.65 5.49 1.50
CA THR A 80 -17.74 6.07 0.50
C THR A 80 -17.81 7.61 0.49
N ASP A 81 -19.00 8.20 0.55
CA ASP A 81 -19.16 9.65 0.63
C ASP A 81 -18.48 10.23 1.88
N GLY A 82 -18.53 9.47 2.98
CA GLY A 82 -17.83 9.84 4.21
C GLY A 82 -16.32 9.80 4.08
N LEU A 83 -15.75 8.79 3.41
CA LEU A 83 -14.33 8.74 3.09
C LEU A 83 -13.90 9.94 2.23
N ILE A 84 -14.68 10.24 1.20
CA ILE A 84 -14.44 11.40 0.31
C ILE A 84 -14.52 12.70 1.10
N ALA A 85 -15.53 12.88 1.97
CA ALA A 85 -15.67 14.08 2.77
C ALA A 85 -14.47 14.31 3.71
N VAL A 86 -13.88 13.24 4.26
CA VAL A 86 -12.65 13.33 5.06
C VAL A 86 -11.44 13.67 4.19
N ALA A 87 -11.30 13.02 3.03
CA ALA A 87 -10.20 13.21 2.10
C ALA A 87 -10.17 14.63 1.50
N THR A 88 -11.34 15.21 1.25
CA THR A 88 -11.50 16.53 0.62
C THR A 88 -11.70 17.68 1.60
N HIS A 89 -11.58 17.43 2.91
CA HIS A 89 -11.84 18.48 3.92
C HIS A 89 -10.99 19.74 3.63
N PRO A 90 -11.59 20.96 3.61
CA PRO A 90 -10.90 22.18 3.16
C PRO A 90 -9.66 22.51 3.98
N ASP A 91 -9.68 22.21 5.27
CA ASP A 91 -8.56 22.52 6.16
C ASP A 91 -7.42 21.51 6.08
N SER A 92 -7.57 20.38 5.36
CA SER A 92 -6.50 19.41 5.16
C SER A 92 -5.56 19.86 4.04
N ASN A 93 -4.24 19.72 4.27
CA ASN A 93 -3.22 19.96 3.24
C ASN A 93 -2.69 18.66 2.66
N LEU A 94 -2.70 17.60 3.47
CA LEU A 94 -2.14 16.29 3.16
C LEU A 94 -3.12 15.20 3.54
N VAL A 95 -3.31 14.24 2.66
CA VAL A 95 -4.13 13.05 2.92
C VAL A 95 -3.22 11.83 2.96
N LEU A 96 -3.22 11.11 4.08
CA LEU A 96 -2.64 9.76 4.15
C LEU A 96 -3.70 8.77 3.65
N SER A 97 -3.45 8.15 2.49
CA SER A 97 -4.28 7.08 1.95
C SER A 97 -3.74 5.73 2.42
N SER A 98 -4.34 5.16 3.47
CA SER A 98 -3.92 3.89 4.10
C SER A 98 -5.06 2.90 4.33
N VAL A 99 -6.14 3.02 3.56
CA VAL A 99 -7.19 2.01 3.47
C VAL A 99 -6.71 0.83 2.62
N VAL A 100 -7.30 -0.33 2.80
CA VAL A 100 -6.91 -1.56 2.09
C VAL A 100 -7.71 -1.72 0.79
N GLY A 101 -7.05 -2.17 -0.28
CA GLY A 101 -7.68 -2.53 -1.55
C GLY A 101 -8.15 -1.31 -2.35
N VAL A 102 -9.00 -1.55 -3.34
CA VAL A 102 -9.51 -0.52 -4.27
C VAL A 102 -10.36 0.57 -3.61
N SER A 103 -10.78 0.38 -2.36
CA SER A 103 -11.60 1.37 -1.62
C SER A 103 -10.92 2.72 -1.41
N GLY A 104 -9.58 2.77 -1.53
CA GLY A 104 -8.79 4.01 -1.48
C GLY A 104 -8.81 4.83 -2.78
N LEU A 105 -9.21 4.24 -3.89
CA LEU A 105 -9.10 4.84 -5.22
C LEU A 105 -9.96 6.13 -5.35
N LEU A 106 -11.27 6.03 -5.13
CA LEU A 106 -12.18 7.18 -5.24
C LEU A 106 -11.82 8.32 -4.28
N PRO A 107 -11.59 8.08 -2.97
CA PRO A 107 -11.18 9.15 -2.06
C PRO A 107 -9.84 9.80 -2.47
N THR A 108 -8.90 9.05 -3.01
CA THR A 108 -7.61 9.58 -3.49
C THR A 108 -7.81 10.48 -4.72
N ILE A 109 -8.62 10.04 -5.70
CA ILE A 109 -8.97 10.85 -6.87
C ILE A 109 -9.64 12.16 -6.47
N GLU A 110 -10.63 12.11 -5.59
CA GLU A 110 -11.34 13.31 -5.14
C GLU A 110 -10.44 14.26 -4.31
N ALA A 111 -9.52 13.71 -3.52
CA ALA A 111 -8.52 14.51 -2.81
C ALA A 111 -7.58 15.25 -3.77
N LEU A 112 -7.12 14.58 -4.84
CA LEU A 112 -6.31 15.20 -5.90
C LEU A 112 -7.06 16.30 -6.63
N LYS A 113 -8.35 16.09 -6.98
CA LYS A 113 -9.22 17.13 -7.55
C LYS A 113 -9.41 18.33 -6.59
N ALA A 114 -9.44 18.07 -5.28
CA ALA A 114 -9.48 19.09 -4.24
C ALA A 114 -8.09 19.70 -3.92
N LYS A 115 -7.07 19.41 -4.76
CA LYS A 115 -5.69 19.93 -4.68
C LYS A 115 -5.00 19.60 -3.36
N LYS A 116 -5.17 18.36 -2.87
CA LYS A 116 -4.47 17.85 -1.68
C LYS A 116 -3.26 17.04 -2.10
N ASP A 117 -2.14 17.23 -1.40
CA ASP A 117 -1.02 16.28 -1.48
C ASP A 117 -1.43 14.93 -0.89
N ILE A 118 -0.91 13.85 -1.45
CA ILE A 118 -1.22 12.50 -1.01
C ILE A 118 0.05 11.82 -0.48
N ALA A 119 0.03 11.42 0.78
CA ALA A 119 0.94 10.42 1.32
C ALA A 119 0.32 9.04 1.01
N ILE A 120 0.88 8.32 0.02
CA ILE A 120 0.24 7.12 -0.51
C ILE A 120 0.85 5.88 0.13
N ALA A 121 0.02 5.14 0.88
CA ALA A 121 0.32 3.83 1.47
C ALA A 121 -0.58 2.72 0.88
N ASN A 122 -1.62 3.10 0.14
CA ASN A 122 -2.53 2.18 -0.54
C ASN A 122 -2.02 1.93 -1.97
N LYS A 123 -1.17 0.93 -2.12
CA LYS A 123 -0.57 0.57 -3.42
C LYS A 123 -1.60 0.14 -4.47
N GLU A 124 -2.69 -0.47 -4.03
CA GLU A 124 -3.75 -0.96 -4.93
C GLU A 124 -4.39 0.17 -5.74
N THR A 125 -4.39 1.39 -5.23
CA THR A 125 -4.81 2.60 -5.96
C THR A 125 -3.96 2.84 -7.21
N LEU A 126 -2.63 2.73 -7.09
CA LEU A 126 -1.71 2.88 -8.23
C LEU A 126 -1.69 1.64 -9.14
N VAL A 127 -1.84 0.46 -8.57
CA VAL A 127 -1.97 -0.79 -9.35
C VAL A 127 -3.19 -0.72 -10.26
N ALA A 128 -4.35 -0.35 -9.73
CA ALA A 128 -5.60 -0.37 -10.50
C ALA A 128 -5.75 0.82 -11.47
N ALA A 129 -5.31 2.00 -11.08
CA ALA A 129 -5.59 3.23 -11.81
C ALA A 129 -4.41 4.23 -11.80
N GLY A 130 -3.17 3.72 -11.83
CA GLY A 130 -1.97 4.56 -11.71
C GLY A 130 -1.90 5.68 -12.75
N HIS A 131 -2.28 5.43 -14.02
CA HIS A 131 -2.33 6.45 -15.06
C HIS A 131 -3.28 7.61 -14.71
N ILE A 132 -4.48 7.32 -14.20
CA ILE A 132 -5.46 8.35 -13.80
C ILE A 132 -4.92 9.15 -12.59
N VAL A 133 -4.38 8.45 -11.60
CA VAL A 133 -3.92 9.07 -10.35
C VAL A 133 -2.71 9.97 -10.58
N THR A 134 -1.73 9.51 -11.36
CA THR A 134 -0.52 10.29 -11.66
C THR A 134 -0.81 11.48 -12.56
N GLU A 135 -1.67 11.32 -13.57
CA GLU A 135 -2.13 12.41 -14.42
C GLU A 135 -2.88 13.49 -13.63
N LEU A 136 -3.84 13.09 -12.77
CA LEU A 136 -4.57 14.02 -11.91
C LEU A 136 -3.65 14.75 -10.93
N ALA A 137 -2.67 14.07 -10.35
CA ALA A 137 -1.69 14.70 -9.47
C ALA A 137 -0.90 15.79 -10.23
N GLN A 138 -0.42 15.47 -11.42
CA GLN A 138 0.32 16.41 -12.27
C GLN A 138 -0.56 17.62 -12.68
N GLN A 139 -1.78 17.37 -13.17
CA GLN A 139 -2.72 18.43 -13.62
C GLN A 139 -3.09 19.38 -12.49
N ASN A 140 -3.22 18.91 -11.26
CA ASN A 140 -3.59 19.72 -10.10
C ASN A 140 -2.39 20.25 -9.29
N GLY A 141 -1.16 19.94 -9.71
CA GLY A 141 0.07 20.34 -9.01
C GLY A 141 0.20 19.72 -7.62
N CYS A 142 -0.37 18.51 -7.42
CA CYS A 142 -0.32 17.75 -6.17
C CYS A 142 0.88 16.80 -6.16
N ARG A 143 1.43 16.58 -4.98
CA ARG A 143 2.50 15.60 -4.79
C ARG A 143 1.92 14.25 -4.39
N LEU A 144 2.42 13.18 -5.03
CA LEU A 144 2.26 11.81 -4.57
C LEU A 144 3.54 11.45 -3.81
N ILE A 145 3.45 11.30 -2.50
CA ILE A 145 4.59 11.04 -1.63
C ILE A 145 4.49 9.60 -1.13
N PRO A 146 5.43 8.71 -1.47
CA PRO A 146 5.34 7.32 -1.08
C PRO A 146 5.52 7.11 0.42
N VAL A 147 4.71 6.20 0.96
CA VAL A 147 4.77 5.77 2.37
C VAL A 147 5.25 4.32 2.48
N ASP A 148 4.99 3.48 1.46
CA ASP A 148 5.57 2.15 1.43
C ASP A 148 7.08 2.20 1.55
N SER A 149 7.70 1.34 2.37
CA SER A 149 9.11 1.48 2.77
C SER A 149 10.05 1.46 1.58
N GLU A 150 9.80 0.61 0.60
CA GLU A 150 10.60 0.45 -0.60
C GLU A 150 10.55 1.69 -1.50
N HIS A 151 9.34 2.22 -1.70
CA HIS A 151 9.15 3.42 -2.54
C HIS A 151 9.63 4.69 -1.83
N SER A 152 9.43 4.77 -0.51
CA SER A 152 10.03 5.84 0.30
C SER A 152 11.56 5.81 0.20
N ALA A 153 12.17 4.63 0.20
CA ALA A 153 13.61 4.47 0.03
C ALA A 153 14.10 5.00 -1.33
N ILE A 154 13.44 4.57 -2.42
CA ILE A 154 13.74 5.06 -3.78
C ILE A 154 13.57 6.59 -3.83
N PHE A 155 12.45 7.12 -3.33
CA PHE A 155 12.16 8.55 -3.29
C PHE A 155 13.23 9.35 -2.53
N GLN A 156 13.78 8.78 -1.44
CA GLN A 156 14.87 9.39 -0.67
C GLN A 156 16.20 9.35 -1.43
N CYS A 157 16.50 8.26 -2.14
CA CYS A 157 17.69 8.14 -2.97
C CYS A 157 17.67 9.11 -4.17
N LEU A 158 16.47 9.42 -4.69
CA LEU A 158 16.29 10.32 -5.83
C LEU A 158 16.22 11.81 -5.44
N ASN A 159 16.31 12.13 -4.15
CA ASN A 159 16.19 13.52 -3.70
C ASN A 159 17.42 14.35 -4.11
N GLY A 160 17.25 15.19 -5.11
CA GLY A 160 18.32 16.04 -5.69
C GLY A 160 18.96 15.44 -6.93
N GLU A 161 18.58 14.21 -7.30
CA GLU A 161 19.08 13.52 -8.47
C GLU A 161 18.22 13.79 -9.73
N ASN A 162 18.79 13.49 -10.89
CA ASN A 162 18.09 13.62 -12.16
C ASN A 162 17.51 12.28 -12.59
N ASN A 163 16.19 12.18 -12.69
CA ASN A 163 15.50 10.94 -13.07
C ASN A 163 15.93 10.37 -14.43
N LYS A 164 16.48 11.19 -15.33
CA LYS A 164 17.01 10.73 -16.63
C LYS A 164 18.30 9.94 -16.50
N GLU A 165 18.96 10.02 -15.35
CA GLU A 165 20.23 9.34 -15.06
C GLU A 165 20.00 8.01 -14.32
N ILE A 166 18.73 7.60 -14.11
CA ILE A 166 18.39 6.31 -13.53
C ILE A 166 18.64 5.20 -14.58
N GLU A 167 19.53 4.27 -14.26
CA GLU A 167 19.68 3.04 -15.03
C GLU A 167 18.59 2.05 -14.64
N LYS A 168 18.41 1.77 -13.34
CA LYS A 168 17.32 0.93 -12.84
C LYS A 168 16.97 1.17 -11.36
N LEU A 169 15.77 0.77 -10.98
CA LEU A 169 15.31 0.66 -9.60
C LEU A 169 15.46 -0.79 -9.13
N ILE A 170 15.88 -0.99 -7.89
CA ILE A 170 15.98 -2.32 -7.28
C ILE A 170 15.10 -2.33 -6.03
N VAL A 171 13.96 -2.98 -6.14
CA VAL A 171 12.99 -3.10 -5.04
C VAL A 171 13.35 -4.31 -4.20
N THR A 172 13.66 -4.11 -2.92
CA THR A 172 14.02 -5.22 -2.04
C THR A 172 12.78 -5.94 -1.48
N ALA A 173 12.92 -7.21 -1.18
CA ALA A 173 11.87 -8.05 -0.61
C ALA A 173 12.41 -8.90 0.53
N SER A 174 11.65 -9.06 1.62
CA SER A 174 12.00 -10.01 2.69
C SER A 174 11.96 -11.48 2.23
N GLY A 175 11.26 -11.76 1.11
CA GLY A 175 10.98 -13.10 0.61
C GLY A 175 9.74 -13.74 1.23
N GLY A 176 9.11 -13.11 2.23
CA GLY A 176 7.90 -13.60 2.89
C GLY A 176 8.10 -14.81 3.82
N ALA A 177 7.01 -15.27 4.42
CA ALA A 177 7.03 -16.34 5.42
C ALA A 177 7.46 -17.70 4.85
N PHE A 178 7.31 -17.93 3.55
CA PHE A 178 7.57 -19.20 2.88
C PHE A 178 8.86 -19.23 2.06
N ARG A 179 9.69 -18.20 2.17
CA ARG A 179 10.93 -18.05 1.39
C ARG A 179 11.88 -19.26 1.47
N ASP A 180 11.96 -19.91 2.62
CA ASP A 180 12.87 -21.03 2.86
C ASP A 180 12.17 -22.41 2.74
N LYS A 181 10.90 -22.46 2.25
CA LYS A 181 10.10 -23.67 2.05
C LYS A 181 10.18 -24.18 0.61
N THR A 182 10.09 -25.50 0.41
CA THR A 182 9.88 -26.06 -0.95
C THR A 182 8.42 -25.96 -1.38
N ARG A 183 8.11 -26.10 -2.69
CA ARG A 183 6.72 -26.12 -3.15
C ARG A 183 5.91 -27.28 -2.54
N GLU A 184 6.54 -28.44 -2.32
CA GLU A 184 5.91 -29.60 -1.69
C GLU A 184 5.51 -29.29 -0.24
N GLU A 185 6.41 -28.66 0.53
CA GLU A 185 6.12 -28.24 1.90
C GLU A 185 4.96 -27.22 1.95
N MET A 186 4.91 -26.29 0.98
CA MET A 186 3.88 -25.24 0.93
C MET A 186 2.47 -25.79 0.66
N GLN A 187 2.30 -26.98 0.08
CA GLN A 187 0.99 -27.57 -0.23
C GLN A 187 0.08 -27.72 0.99
N THR A 188 0.66 -27.95 2.15
CA THR A 188 -0.08 -28.25 3.40
C THR A 188 -0.16 -27.07 4.36
N LEU A 189 0.48 -25.92 4.02
CA LEU A 189 0.53 -24.75 4.89
C LEU A 189 -0.82 -24.02 4.90
N GLN A 190 -1.20 -23.60 6.09
CA GLN A 190 -2.43 -22.87 6.36
C GLN A 190 -2.16 -21.36 6.55
N ALA A 191 -3.21 -20.57 6.55
CA ALA A 191 -3.12 -19.11 6.76
C ALA A 191 -2.32 -18.74 8.02
N LYS A 192 -2.49 -19.48 9.13
CA LYS A 192 -1.74 -19.25 10.39
C LYS A 192 -0.22 -19.34 10.24
N ASP A 193 0.27 -20.14 9.26
CA ASP A 193 1.69 -20.33 9.01
C ASP A 193 2.24 -19.17 8.18
N ALA A 194 1.46 -18.70 7.21
CA ALA A 194 1.78 -17.52 6.40
C ALA A 194 1.78 -16.22 7.21
N LEU A 195 0.92 -16.11 8.25
CA LEU A 195 0.83 -14.93 9.10
C LEU A 195 2.05 -14.72 10.03
N LYS A 196 3.01 -15.64 10.06
CA LYS A 196 4.27 -15.53 10.81
C LYS A 196 5.35 -14.84 9.96
N HIS A 197 5.16 -13.54 9.64
CA HIS A 197 6.17 -12.82 8.89
C HIS A 197 7.45 -12.64 9.73
N PRO A 198 8.66 -12.89 9.15
CA PRO A 198 9.91 -12.88 9.92
C PRO A 198 10.33 -11.51 10.47
N ASN A 199 10.05 -10.42 9.75
CA ASN A 199 10.62 -9.11 10.05
C ASN A 199 9.56 -8.02 10.35
N TRP A 200 8.34 -8.13 9.80
CA TRP A 200 7.34 -7.08 9.84
C TRP A 200 6.05 -7.53 10.52
N LEU A 201 5.47 -6.63 11.31
CA LEU A 201 4.10 -6.77 11.80
C LEU A 201 3.16 -6.06 10.82
N MET A 202 2.50 -6.82 9.96
CA MET A 202 1.64 -6.31 8.89
C MET A 202 0.20 -6.78 9.04
N GLY A 203 -0.72 -6.11 8.32
CA GLY A 203 -2.08 -6.60 8.17
C GLY A 203 -2.13 -7.98 7.51
N ALA A 204 -3.14 -8.78 7.85
CA ALA A 204 -3.23 -10.17 7.40
C ALA A 204 -3.18 -10.32 5.86
N LYS A 205 -3.91 -9.47 5.11
CA LYS A 205 -3.89 -9.49 3.63
C LYS A 205 -2.47 -9.28 3.10
N LEU A 206 -1.77 -8.25 3.59
CA LEU A 206 -0.42 -7.91 3.14
C LEU A 206 0.59 -9.02 3.49
N THR A 207 0.40 -9.71 4.60
CA THR A 207 1.26 -10.84 5.00
C THR A 207 1.10 -12.02 4.04
N ILE A 208 -0.12 -12.33 3.56
CA ILE A 208 -0.34 -13.35 2.52
C ILE A 208 0.25 -12.89 1.19
N ASP A 209 0.07 -11.62 0.79
CA ASP A 209 0.69 -11.06 -0.41
C ASP A 209 2.22 -11.16 -0.36
N SER A 210 2.83 -10.99 0.81
CA SER A 210 4.26 -11.18 1.02
C SER A 210 4.67 -12.65 0.83
N ALA A 211 3.87 -13.60 1.36
CA ALA A 211 4.15 -15.03 1.26
C ALA A 211 4.07 -15.57 -0.19
N THR A 212 3.28 -14.93 -1.07
CA THR A 212 3.16 -15.25 -2.50
C THR A 212 4.09 -14.43 -3.39
N LEU A 213 4.81 -13.44 -2.87
CA LEU A 213 5.50 -12.35 -3.58
C LEU A 213 4.56 -11.46 -4.42
N MET A 214 3.24 -11.57 -4.29
CA MET A 214 2.31 -10.64 -4.94
C MET A 214 2.47 -9.21 -4.41
N ASN A 215 2.76 -9.05 -3.10
CA ASN A 215 3.05 -7.74 -2.55
C ASN A 215 4.17 -7.04 -3.34
N LYS A 216 5.24 -7.77 -3.62
CA LYS A 216 6.36 -7.25 -4.41
C LYS A 216 5.97 -6.97 -5.86
N GLY A 217 5.09 -7.79 -6.42
CA GLY A 217 4.50 -7.53 -7.73
C GLY A 217 3.72 -6.21 -7.78
N PHE A 218 2.90 -5.93 -6.77
CA PHE A 218 2.21 -4.64 -6.66
C PHE A 218 3.17 -3.47 -6.48
N GLU A 219 4.23 -3.66 -5.74
CA GLU A 219 5.26 -2.64 -5.52
C GLU A 219 6.04 -2.33 -6.81
N VAL A 220 6.28 -3.30 -7.68
CA VAL A 220 6.85 -3.06 -9.02
C VAL A 220 5.91 -2.19 -9.85
N MET A 221 4.59 -2.44 -9.82
CA MET A 221 3.61 -1.61 -10.51
C MET A 221 3.53 -0.20 -9.90
N GLU A 222 3.58 -0.10 -8.59
CA GLU A 222 3.60 1.19 -7.88
C GLU A 222 4.85 2.01 -8.24
N ALA A 223 6.04 1.38 -8.28
CA ALA A 223 7.28 2.02 -8.69
C ALA A 223 7.21 2.56 -10.13
N ARG A 224 6.60 1.80 -11.05
CA ARG A 224 6.37 2.23 -12.43
C ARG A 224 5.65 3.57 -12.48
N TRP A 225 4.59 3.73 -11.68
CA TRP A 225 3.76 4.93 -11.67
C TRP A 225 4.36 6.09 -10.87
N LEU A 226 4.95 5.82 -9.71
CA LEU A 226 5.51 6.87 -8.85
C LEU A 226 6.76 7.53 -9.46
N PHE A 227 7.60 6.75 -10.16
CA PHE A 227 8.89 7.22 -10.64
C PHE A 227 8.96 7.34 -12.16
N ASP A 228 7.88 6.96 -12.87
CA ASP A 228 7.81 6.93 -14.34
C ASP A 228 8.95 6.13 -15.00
N ILE A 229 9.28 4.97 -14.42
CA ILE A 229 10.33 4.06 -14.89
C ILE A 229 9.69 2.83 -15.54
N PRO A 230 10.10 2.41 -16.76
CA PRO A 230 9.54 1.23 -17.42
C PRO A 230 9.86 -0.06 -16.65
N TYR A 231 8.99 -1.06 -16.77
CA TYR A 231 9.10 -2.35 -16.04
C TYR A 231 10.43 -3.07 -16.25
N GLU A 232 11.06 -2.89 -17.40
CA GLU A 232 12.37 -3.46 -17.76
C GLU A 232 13.52 -2.89 -16.94
N LYS A 233 13.31 -1.74 -16.33
CA LYS A 233 14.25 -1.05 -15.45
C LYS A 233 13.88 -1.14 -13.96
N ILE A 234 12.98 -2.04 -13.60
CA ILE A 234 12.61 -2.29 -12.21
C ILE A 234 12.91 -3.74 -11.87
N ASP A 235 13.96 -3.97 -11.11
CA ASP A 235 14.36 -5.28 -10.61
C ASP A 235 13.82 -5.55 -9.20
N VAL A 236 13.68 -6.83 -8.86
CA VAL A 236 13.37 -7.29 -7.50
C VAL A 236 14.54 -8.08 -6.95
N MET A 237 14.91 -7.82 -5.71
CA MET A 237 15.99 -8.50 -5.00
C MET A 237 15.52 -8.97 -3.62
N ILE A 238 15.76 -10.24 -3.28
CA ILE A 238 15.48 -10.75 -1.94
C ILE A 238 16.58 -10.29 -0.99
N HIS A 239 16.18 -9.65 0.09
CA HIS A 239 17.04 -9.17 1.17
C HIS A 239 16.37 -9.52 2.51
N LYS A 240 16.80 -10.65 3.09
CA LYS A 240 16.14 -11.30 4.22
C LYS A 240 16.13 -10.46 5.49
N GLU A 241 17.14 -9.63 5.68
CA GLU A 241 17.29 -8.76 6.85
C GLU A 241 16.34 -7.57 6.84
N SER A 242 15.84 -7.15 5.66
CA SER A 242 14.96 -5.99 5.47
C SER A 242 15.56 -4.68 6.03
N ILE A 243 16.88 -4.53 5.95
CA ILE A 243 17.63 -3.34 6.39
C ILE A 243 17.79 -2.34 5.24
N ILE A 244 18.14 -2.83 4.05
CA ILE A 244 18.10 -2.03 2.83
C ILE A 244 16.67 -2.09 2.31
N HIS A 245 16.01 -0.93 2.28
CA HIS A 245 14.62 -0.87 1.88
C HIS A 245 14.42 -0.81 0.38
N SER A 246 15.34 -0.20 -0.38
CA SER A 246 15.49 -0.29 -1.85
C SER A 246 16.75 0.43 -2.29
N LEU A 247 17.10 0.28 -3.60
CA LEU A 247 18.27 0.89 -4.19
C LEU A 247 17.92 1.53 -5.54
N VAL A 248 18.74 2.49 -5.95
CA VAL A 248 18.71 3.10 -7.29
C VAL A 248 20.10 2.94 -7.90
N GLU A 249 20.17 2.35 -9.08
CA GLU A 249 21.39 2.29 -9.89
C GLU A 249 21.33 3.39 -10.95
N PHE A 250 22.42 4.14 -11.08
CA PHE A 250 22.55 5.23 -12.04
C PHE A 250 23.40 4.82 -13.24
N ILE A 251 23.29 5.58 -14.35
CA ILE A 251 23.99 5.30 -15.63
C ILE A 251 25.51 5.29 -15.53
N ASP A 252 26.09 5.87 -14.48
CA ASP A 252 27.53 5.84 -14.20
C ASP A 252 27.99 4.59 -13.43
N GLY A 253 27.04 3.69 -13.09
CA GLY A 253 27.27 2.49 -12.30
C GLY A 253 27.21 2.70 -10.78
N SER A 254 26.97 3.93 -10.32
CA SER A 254 26.77 4.19 -8.89
C SER A 254 25.46 3.56 -8.41
N VAL A 255 25.45 3.00 -7.20
CA VAL A 255 24.25 2.47 -6.56
C VAL A 255 24.01 3.19 -5.25
N MET A 256 22.86 3.85 -5.12
CA MET A 256 22.43 4.47 -3.87
C MET A 256 21.37 3.60 -3.18
N ALA A 257 21.46 3.50 -1.86
CA ALA A 257 20.54 2.71 -1.05
C ALA A 257 20.08 3.49 0.19
N GLN A 258 18.81 3.36 0.55
CA GLN A 258 18.35 3.83 1.84
C GLN A 258 18.26 2.65 2.80
N LEU A 259 18.87 2.81 3.97
CA LEU A 259 18.90 1.82 5.03
C LEU A 259 18.18 2.35 6.27
N GLY A 260 17.53 1.43 7.00
CA GLY A 260 16.84 1.76 8.25
C GLY A 260 16.38 0.52 9.00
N ALA A 261 16.00 0.69 10.26
CA ALA A 261 15.27 -0.34 10.98
C ALA A 261 13.90 -0.57 10.31
N PRO A 262 13.31 -1.79 10.36
CA PRO A 262 12.02 -2.10 9.76
C PRO A 262 10.86 -1.49 10.58
N ASP A 263 10.69 -0.17 10.47
CA ASP A 263 9.69 0.62 11.19
C ASP A 263 9.00 1.60 10.24
N MET A 264 7.68 1.43 10.06
CA MET A 264 6.88 2.28 9.16
C MET A 264 6.77 3.73 9.61
N ARG A 265 7.05 4.06 10.88
CA ARG A 265 7.02 5.44 11.35
C ARG A 265 8.08 6.32 10.67
N MET A 266 9.20 5.72 10.25
CA MET A 266 10.25 6.46 9.52
C MET A 266 9.77 6.96 8.14
N PRO A 267 9.28 6.12 7.21
CA PRO A 267 8.78 6.58 5.92
C PRO A 267 7.54 7.47 6.06
N ILE A 268 6.66 7.21 7.03
CA ILE A 268 5.50 8.08 7.33
C ILE A 268 5.97 9.47 7.77
N GLN A 269 6.90 9.56 8.70
CA GLN A 269 7.45 10.84 9.17
C GLN A 269 8.11 11.61 8.02
N TYR A 270 8.86 10.91 7.17
CA TYR A 270 9.47 11.54 6.00
C TYR A 270 8.41 12.07 5.02
N ALA A 271 7.39 11.28 4.72
CA ALA A 271 6.29 11.72 3.85
C ALA A 271 5.54 12.94 4.42
N PHE A 272 5.31 12.97 5.72
CA PHE A 272 4.60 14.07 6.38
C PHE A 272 5.41 15.36 6.42
N HIS A 273 6.73 15.29 6.50
CA HIS A 273 7.58 16.47 6.66
C HIS A 273 8.46 16.79 5.44
N TYR A 274 8.35 16.00 4.38
CA TYR A 274 9.13 16.23 3.15
C TYR A 274 9.08 17.70 2.68
N PRO A 275 10.22 18.29 2.25
CA PRO A 275 11.52 17.65 2.01
C PRO A 275 12.46 17.60 3.23
N THR A 276 12.08 18.12 4.38
CA THR A 276 12.94 18.25 5.57
C THR A 276 12.79 17.00 6.45
N ARG A 277 13.88 16.59 7.13
CA ARG A 277 13.86 15.49 8.11
C ARG A 277 13.62 16.03 9.52
N LEU A 278 12.84 15.29 10.31
CA LEU A 278 12.68 15.54 11.75
C LEU A 278 13.52 14.55 12.56
N PRO A 279 13.93 14.90 13.77
CA PRO A 279 14.53 13.94 14.70
C PRO A 279 13.60 12.76 14.94
N SER A 280 14.14 11.55 14.96
CA SER A 280 13.37 10.33 15.25
C SER A 280 13.65 9.88 16.69
N SER A 281 12.60 9.54 17.42
CA SER A 281 12.64 8.86 18.73
C SER A 281 12.62 7.33 18.61
N TYR A 282 12.52 6.81 17.37
CA TYR A 282 12.45 5.38 17.07
C TYR A 282 13.84 4.76 17.03
N GLU A 283 13.90 3.43 17.02
CA GLU A 283 15.12 2.67 16.96
C GLU A 283 15.99 3.09 15.76
N LYS A 284 17.27 3.31 16.03
CA LYS A 284 18.25 3.68 15.02
C LYS A 284 19.03 2.45 14.59
N LEU A 285 19.27 2.35 13.29
CA LEU A 285 20.08 1.29 12.72
C LEU A 285 21.52 1.37 13.23
N ASN A 286 22.06 0.25 13.72
CA ASN A 286 23.47 0.09 14.06
C ASN A 286 24.13 -0.96 13.14
N LEU A 287 24.81 -0.51 12.10
CA LEU A 287 25.45 -1.39 11.11
C LEU A 287 26.57 -2.24 11.72
N LEU A 288 27.22 -1.80 12.79
CA LEU A 288 28.26 -2.57 13.46
C LEU A 288 27.71 -3.82 14.16
N GLU A 289 26.47 -3.78 14.61
CA GLU A 289 25.79 -4.93 15.24
C GLU A 289 25.25 -5.92 14.20
N ILE A 290 24.90 -5.45 13.00
CA ILE A 290 24.33 -6.28 11.94
C ILE A 290 25.39 -7.19 11.31
N GLY A 291 26.57 -6.67 11.07
CA GLY A 291 27.72 -7.39 10.54
C GLY A 291 27.67 -7.67 9.04
N SER A 292 26.65 -8.37 8.54
CA SER A 292 26.52 -8.73 7.11
C SER A 292 25.10 -8.57 6.59
N LEU A 293 24.97 -8.31 5.30
CA LEU A 293 23.72 -8.20 4.56
C LEU A 293 23.77 -9.18 3.38
N HIS A 294 22.66 -9.88 3.11
CA HIS A 294 22.58 -10.93 2.10
C HIS A 294 21.58 -10.58 1.03
N PHE A 295 21.88 -10.99 -0.20
CA PHE A 295 21.06 -10.73 -1.38
C PHE A 295 20.90 -11.98 -2.21
N GLU A 296 19.68 -12.25 -2.65
CA GLU A 296 19.34 -13.40 -3.48
C GLU A 296 18.40 -12.95 -4.62
N LYS A 297 18.38 -13.72 -5.71
CA LYS A 297 17.39 -13.52 -6.77
C LYS A 297 16.04 -14.09 -6.33
N PRO A 298 14.91 -13.45 -6.72
CA PRO A 298 13.61 -14.07 -6.50
C PRO A 298 13.45 -15.33 -7.37
N ASP A 299 12.87 -16.37 -6.79
CA ASP A 299 12.53 -17.60 -7.48
C ASP A 299 11.11 -17.49 -8.09
N LEU A 300 11.04 -17.20 -9.38
CA LEU A 300 9.77 -17.00 -10.10
C LEU A 300 9.01 -18.29 -10.38
N GLU A 301 9.70 -19.44 -10.42
CA GLU A 301 9.03 -20.75 -10.55
C GLU A 301 8.34 -21.13 -9.23
N LYS A 302 8.98 -20.80 -8.12
CA LYS A 302 8.47 -21.02 -6.80
C LYS A 302 7.33 -20.05 -6.44
N PHE A 303 7.43 -18.79 -6.84
CA PHE A 303 6.48 -17.71 -6.55
C PHE A 303 6.04 -16.99 -7.84
N PRO A 304 5.19 -17.62 -8.66
CA PRO A 304 4.83 -17.10 -9.97
C PRO A 304 4.00 -15.79 -9.91
N CYS A 305 3.41 -15.45 -8.76
CA CYS A 305 2.63 -14.23 -8.60
C CYS A 305 3.43 -12.95 -8.92
N LEU A 306 4.74 -12.94 -8.64
CA LEU A 306 5.61 -11.83 -9.01
C LEU A 306 5.73 -11.70 -10.54
N GLN A 307 5.88 -12.81 -11.26
CA GLN A 307 5.90 -12.81 -12.73
C GLN A 307 4.56 -12.34 -13.31
N TYR A 308 3.43 -12.84 -12.78
CA TYR A 308 2.09 -12.39 -13.20
C TYR A 308 1.91 -10.89 -13.07
N ALA A 309 2.43 -10.30 -11.99
CA ALA A 309 2.37 -8.86 -11.80
C ALA A 309 3.17 -8.09 -12.87
N TYR A 310 4.38 -8.52 -13.20
CA TYR A 310 5.14 -7.91 -14.30
C TYR A 310 4.41 -8.01 -15.63
N GLU A 311 3.87 -9.19 -15.95
CA GLU A 311 3.13 -9.42 -17.20
C GLU A 311 1.88 -8.56 -17.28
N CYS A 312 1.06 -8.56 -16.22
CA CYS A 312 -0.16 -7.74 -16.16
C CYS A 312 0.15 -6.23 -16.22
N GLY A 313 1.23 -5.81 -15.55
CA GLY A 313 1.67 -4.42 -15.59
C GLY A 313 2.09 -3.98 -16.99
N LYS A 314 2.82 -4.83 -17.73
CA LYS A 314 3.21 -4.59 -19.14
C LYS A 314 2.02 -4.59 -20.10
N ILE A 315 1.04 -5.47 -19.89
CA ILE A 315 -0.21 -5.48 -20.65
C ILE A 315 -0.97 -4.18 -20.43
N GLY A 316 -1.01 -3.69 -19.18
CA GLY A 316 -1.69 -2.45 -18.83
C GLY A 316 -3.21 -2.52 -18.97
N GLY A 317 -3.84 -1.37 -19.22
CA GLY A 317 -5.30 -1.28 -19.32
C GLY A 317 -6.00 -1.66 -18.01
N THR A 318 -7.06 -2.47 -18.10
CA THR A 318 -7.81 -2.98 -16.94
C THR A 318 -7.17 -4.23 -16.30
N THR A 319 -6.16 -4.86 -16.94
CA THR A 319 -5.55 -6.11 -16.47
C THR A 319 -4.96 -6.00 -15.04
N PRO A 320 -4.24 -4.93 -14.64
CA PRO A 320 -3.75 -4.80 -13.27
C PRO A 320 -4.86 -4.73 -12.21
N ALA A 321 -5.99 -4.09 -12.52
CA ALA A 321 -7.15 -4.05 -11.62
C ALA A 321 -7.76 -5.44 -11.43
N VAL A 322 -7.84 -6.23 -12.51
CA VAL A 322 -8.32 -7.62 -12.48
C VAL A 322 -7.39 -8.51 -11.66
N LEU A 323 -6.06 -8.38 -11.84
CA LEU A 323 -5.07 -9.08 -11.03
C LEU A 323 -5.27 -8.81 -9.53
N ASN A 324 -5.40 -7.52 -9.17
CA ASN A 324 -5.62 -7.11 -7.78
C ASN A 324 -6.91 -7.68 -7.22
N ALA A 325 -8.04 -7.57 -7.94
CA ALA A 325 -9.34 -8.05 -7.50
C ALA A 325 -9.34 -9.57 -7.28
N ALA A 326 -8.76 -10.34 -8.20
CA ALA A 326 -8.61 -11.79 -8.08
C ALA A 326 -7.76 -12.17 -6.87
N ASN A 327 -6.65 -11.47 -6.64
CA ASN A 327 -5.77 -11.66 -5.50
C ASN A 327 -6.49 -11.38 -4.17
N GLU A 328 -7.27 -10.29 -4.07
CA GLU A 328 -8.01 -9.96 -2.87
C GLU A 328 -9.03 -11.04 -2.50
N ILE A 329 -9.76 -11.58 -3.48
CA ILE A 329 -10.72 -12.67 -3.27
C ILE A 329 -10.02 -13.94 -2.82
N ALA A 330 -8.96 -14.36 -3.51
CA ALA A 330 -8.22 -15.57 -3.17
C ALA A 330 -7.59 -15.46 -1.77
N ASN A 331 -6.99 -14.32 -1.43
CA ASN A 331 -6.43 -14.07 -0.09
C ASN A 331 -7.49 -14.14 1.01
N ALA A 332 -8.67 -13.54 0.78
CA ALA A 332 -9.75 -13.56 1.76
C ALA A 332 -10.22 -14.99 2.07
N LEU A 333 -10.29 -15.86 1.06
CA LEU A 333 -10.69 -17.25 1.21
C LEU A 333 -9.57 -18.10 1.82
N TYR A 334 -8.31 -17.85 1.46
CA TYR A 334 -7.17 -18.51 2.11
C TYR A 334 -7.07 -18.17 3.61
N LEU A 335 -7.28 -16.91 3.97
CA LEU A 335 -7.29 -16.47 5.37
C LEU A 335 -8.38 -17.18 6.20
N LYS A 336 -9.48 -17.59 5.58
CA LYS A 336 -10.54 -18.40 6.20
C LYS A 336 -10.26 -19.91 6.16
N ASN A 337 -9.15 -20.33 5.55
CA ASN A 337 -8.81 -21.73 5.25
C ASN A 337 -9.85 -22.43 4.36
N GLU A 338 -10.52 -21.70 3.48
CA GLU A 338 -11.50 -22.23 2.52
C GLU A 338 -10.83 -22.73 1.24
N ILE A 339 -9.58 -22.31 0.96
CA ILE A 339 -8.77 -22.75 -0.18
C ILE A 339 -7.33 -23.06 0.26
N ALA A 340 -6.59 -23.83 -0.56
CA ALA A 340 -5.17 -24.10 -0.35
C ALA A 340 -4.29 -22.94 -0.86
N PHE A 341 -3.02 -22.86 -0.40
CA PHE A 341 -2.09 -21.82 -0.76
C PHE A 341 -1.92 -21.65 -2.28
N PHE A 342 -1.73 -22.72 -3.00
CA PHE A 342 -1.59 -22.67 -4.47
C PHE A 342 -2.86 -22.39 -5.24
N ASP A 343 -4.02 -22.41 -4.60
CA ASP A 343 -5.24 -21.94 -5.25
C ASP A 343 -5.24 -20.42 -5.43
N ILE A 344 -4.44 -19.68 -4.65
CA ILE A 344 -4.24 -18.23 -4.83
C ILE A 344 -3.67 -17.98 -6.23
N GLU A 345 -2.50 -18.53 -6.55
CA GLU A 345 -1.85 -18.32 -7.84
C GLU A 345 -2.71 -18.79 -9.03
N LYS A 346 -3.40 -19.94 -8.87
CA LYS A 346 -4.29 -20.50 -9.90
C LYS A 346 -5.51 -19.63 -10.17
N THR A 347 -6.09 -19.05 -9.11
CA THR A 347 -7.27 -18.18 -9.23
C THR A 347 -6.90 -16.89 -9.94
N ILE A 348 -5.78 -16.29 -9.56
CA ILE A 348 -5.24 -15.08 -10.19
C ILE A 348 -5.01 -15.35 -11.69
N TYR A 349 -4.24 -16.38 -12.01
CA TYR A 349 -3.92 -16.72 -13.40
C TYR A 349 -5.18 -16.90 -14.25
N LYS A 350 -6.12 -17.75 -13.81
CA LYS A 350 -7.36 -18.04 -14.55
C LYS A 350 -8.26 -16.83 -14.71
N THR A 351 -8.31 -15.95 -13.72
CA THR A 351 -9.12 -14.73 -13.80
C THR A 351 -8.53 -13.75 -14.80
N VAL A 352 -7.21 -13.58 -14.79
CA VAL A 352 -6.51 -12.73 -15.76
C VAL A 352 -6.63 -13.30 -17.18
N GLU A 353 -6.46 -14.61 -17.35
CA GLU A 353 -6.56 -15.29 -18.67
C GLU A 353 -7.96 -15.15 -19.29
N ALA A 354 -9.02 -15.16 -18.47
CA ALA A 354 -10.40 -15.03 -18.94
C ALA A 354 -10.83 -13.57 -19.21
N HIS A 355 -9.99 -12.60 -18.83
CA HIS A 355 -10.35 -11.19 -18.94
C HIS A 355 -10.18 -10.63 -20.35
N HIS A 356 -11.14 -9.83 -20.77
CA HIS A 356 -11.04 -9.02 -22.00
C HIS A 356 -10.52 -7.62 -21.64
N ASN A 357 -9.23 -7.38 -21.86
CA ASN A 357 -8.58 -6.13 -21.48
C ASN A 357 -9.14 -4.92 -22.24
N VAL A 358 -9.42 -3.86 -21.53
CA VAL A 358 -9.74 -2.54 -22.10
C VAL A 358 -8.48 -1.68 -22.02
N ILE A 359 -7.96 -1.26 -23.18
CA ILE A 359 -6.81 -0.36 -23.27
C ILE A 359 -7.28 1.08 -22.99
N ASP A 360 -6.46 1.88 -22.30
CA ASP A 360 -6.79 3.26 -21.91
C ASP A 360 -8.15 3.40 -21.20
N PRO A 361 -8.38 2.63 -20.11
CA PRO A 361 -9.69 2.56 -19.50
C PRO A 361 -10.05 3.84 -18.74
N SER A 362 -11.33 4.20 -18.81
CA SER A 362 -11.91 5.18 -17.87
C SER A 362 -11.96 4.60 -16.43
N LEU A 363 -12.17 5.46 -15.47
CA LEU A 363 -12.37 5.03 -14.08
C LEU A 363 -13.53 4.02 -13.95
N ASP A 364 -14.63 4.26 -14.64
CA ASP A 364 -15.81 3.35 -14.62
C ASP A 364 -15.44 1.99 -15.19
N ALA A 365 -14.70 1.93 -16.31
CA ALA A 365 -14.24 0.67 -16.90
C ALA A 365 -13.31 -0.12 -15.95
N ILE A 366 -12.46 0.57 -15.18
CA ILE A 366 -11.62 -0.06 -14.15
C ILE A 366 -12.48 -0.65 -13.03
N LEU A 367 -13.47 0.08 -12.54
CA LEU A 367 -14.37 -0.38 -11.47
C LEU A 367 -15.25 -1.55 -11.94
N GLU A 368 -15.73 -1.52 -13.18
CA GLU A 368 -16.46 -2.63 -13.80
C GLU A 368 -15.57 -3.89 -13.93
N ALA A 369 -14.33 -3.73 -14.37
CA ALA A 369 -13.37 -4.83 -14.48
C ALA A 369 -13.01 -5.43 -13.10
N ASP A 370 -12.81 -4.60 -12.06
CA ASP A 370 -12.61 -5.05 -10.68
C ASP A 370 -13.82 -5.86 -10.18
N GLN A 371 -15.04 -5.35 -10.38
CA GLN A 371 -16.25 -6.05 -9.97
C GLN A 371 -16.43 -7.38 -10.70
N TRP A 372 -16.22 -7.41 -12.02
CA TRP A 372 -16.25 -8.62 -12.81
C TRP A 372 -15.23 -9.66 -12.30
N ALA A 373 -14.01 -9.24 -12.07
CA ALA A 373 -12.94 -10.12 -11.59
C ALA A 373 -13.25 -10.73 -10.22
N ARG A 374 -13.82 -9.95 -9.30
CA ARG A 374 -14.27 -10.45 -8.00
C ARG A 374 -15.33 -11.52 -8.13
N GLN A 375 -16.32 -11.29 -9.00
CA GLN A 375 -17.37 -12.27 -9.24
C GLN A 375 -16.80 -13.53 -9.87
N TYR A 376 -16.00 -13.40 -10.92
CA TYR A 376 -15.40 -14.54 -11.65
C TYR A 376 -14.49 -15.38 -10.75
N ALA A 377 -13.62 -14.74 -9.94
CA ALA A 377 -12.75 -15.43 -9.00
C ALA A 377 -13.54 -16.22 -7.94
N ASN A 378 -14.63 -15.67 -7.40
CA ASN A 378 -15.52 -16.38 -6.50
C ASN A 378 -16.17 -17.61 -7.16
N GLU A 379 -16.68 -17.47 -8.41
CA GLU A 379 -17.28 -18.59 -9.14
C GLU A 379 -16.31 -19.72 -9.43
N LEU A 380 -15.02 -19.37 -9.74
CA LEU A 380 -13.97 -20.37 -9.95
C LEU A 380 -13.72 -21.23 -8.71
N LEU A 381 -13.83 -20.63 -7.51
CA LEU A 381 -13.52 -21.29 -6.25
C LEU A 381 -14.72 -22.08 -5.71
N ILE A 382 -15.95 -21.59 -5.88
CA ILE A 382 -17.16 -22.32 -5.49
C ILE A 382 -17.36 -23.62 -6.31
N LYS A 383 -17.00 -23.62 -7.59
CA LYS A 383 -17.12 -24.81 -8.46
C LYS A 383 -16.12 -25.93 -8.11
N LYS A 384 -15.16 -25.68 -7.22
CA LYS A 384 -14.18 -26.68 -6.74
C LYS A 384 -14.55 -27.35 -5.41
N SER A 385 -15.45 -26.74 -4.65
CA SER A 385 -16.02 -27.30 -3.41
C SER A 385 -17.23 -28.18 -3.71
#